data_83c4e19fe971a3b0f50db80c64bfadd7
#
_entry.id   83c4e19fe971a3b0f50db80c64bfadd7
#
_cell.length_a   1.000
_cell.length_b   1.000
_cell.length_c   1.000
_cell.angle_alpha   90.00
_cell.angle_beta   90.00
_cell.angle_gamma   90.00
#
_symmetry.space_group_name_H-M   'P 1'
#
loop_
_entity.id
_entity.type
_entity.pdbx_description
1 polymer ?
#
loop_
_entity_poly.entity_id
_entity_poly.type
_entity_poly.pdbx_seq_one_letter_code
_entity_poly.pdbx_strand_id
1 'polypeptide(L)'
;NLDVKYLRGERDFKTWTNGRYVAANSLLILVDGENSGEVFRTPIEGYQGSTFKQLHLNKNMCADYLLYVINLHRKALRENKIGSAIPHLNKKLFKAIEVPVPPYNEQVRIVAAINSALNRLDAIMENL
;
A
#
# COMPACT_ATOMS: atom_id res chain seq x y z
N ASN A 1 -11.80 -2.83 12.18
CA ASN A 1 -10.64 -1.96 12.30
C ASN A 1 -9.54 -2.38 11.32
N LEU A 2 -9.24 -1.48 10.40
CA LEU A 2 -8.22 -1.69 9.36
C LEU A 2 -6.87 -1.17 9.87
N ASP A 3 -6.28 -1.87 10.83
CA ASP A 3 -4.97 -1.48 11.34
C ASP A 3 -3.83 -2.20 10.59
N VAL A 4 -2.59 -1.75 10.86
CA VAL A 4 -1.40 -2.27 10.17
C VAL A 4 -1.24 -3.77 10.38
N LYS A 5 -1.43 -4.26 11.59
CA LYS A 5 -1.25 -5.70 11.90
C LYS A 5 -2.24 -6.56 11.14
N TYR A 6 -3.50 -6.13 11.06
CA TYR A 6 -4.50 -6.84 10.27
C TYR A 6 -4.16 -6.81 8.78
N LEU A 7 -3.82 -5.64 8.24
CA LEU A 7 -3.54 -5.47 6.81
C LEU A 7 -2.29 -6.23 6.36
N ARG A 8 -1.34 -6.47 7.27
CA ARG A 8 -0.18 -7.32 7.00
C ARG A 8 -0.46 -8.81 7.20
N GLY A 9 -1.65 -9.18 7.65
CA GLY A 9 -1.98 -10.56 7.94
C GLY A 9 -1.41 -11.09 9.26
N GLU A 10 -0.95 -10.20 10.13
CA GLU A 10 -0.36 -10.58 11.42
C GLU A 10 -1.39 -10.95 12.48
N ARG A 11 -2.65 -10.53 12.29
CA ARG A 11 -3.77 -10.89 13.17
C ARG A 11 -5.10 -10.74 12.44
N ASP A 12 -6.15 -11.31 13.04
CA ASP A 12 -7.51 -11.15 12.55
C ASP A 12 -8.05 -9.73 12.83
N PHE A 13 -9.09 -9.35 12.10
CA PHE A 13 -9.72 -8.05 12.27
C PHE A 13 -10.45 -7.98 13.62
N LYS A 14 -10.56 -6.75 14.13
CA LYS A 14 -11.42 -6.42 15.27
C LYS A 14 -12.62 -5.62 14.79
N THR A 15 -13.76 -5.82 15.41
CA THR A 15 -14.93 -4.97 15.15
C THR A 15 -14.65 -3.56 15.67
N TRP A 16 -14.88 -2.57 14.82
CA TRP A 16 -14.59 -1.18 15.14
C TRP A 16 -15.63 -0.30 14.47
N THR A 17 -16.21 0.64 15.22
CA THR A 17 -17.27 1.52 14.72
C THR A 17 -16.86 2.97 14.61
N ASN A 18 -15.61 3.31 14.97
CA ASN A 18 -15.06 4.65 14.92
C ASN A 18 -14.05 4.79 13.80
N GLY A 19 -13.87 6.02 13.32
CA GLY A 19 -12.91 6.34 12.29
C GLY A 19 -13.60 6.60 10.95
N ARG A 20 -12.79 6.69 9.90
CA ARG A 20 -13.29 6.93 8.56
C ARG A 20 -13.64 5.61 7.88
N TYR A 21 -14.85 5.51 7.38
CA TYR A 21 -15.27 4.33 6.62
C TYR A 21 -14.49 4.20 5.32
N VAL A 22 -14.10 2.96 5.02
CA VAL A 22 -13.38 2.61 3.79
C VAL A 22 -14.00 1.35 3.20
N ALA A 23 -14.35 1.40 1.93
CA ALA A 23 -14.89 0.24 1.22
C ALA A 23 -13.81 -0.82 0.98
N ALA A 24 -14.23 -2.06 0.77
CA ALA A 24 -13.32 -3.12 0.36
C ALA A 24 -12.62 -2.77 -0.97
N ASN A 25 -11.42 -3.32 -1.16
CA ASN A 25 -10.60 -3.10 -2.36
C ASN A 25 -10.15 -1.64 -2.56
N SER A 26 -10.06 -0.88 -1.47
CA SER A 26 -9.49 0.47 -1.48
C SER A 26 -7.99 0.40 -1.21
N LEU A 27 -7.26 1.44 -1.64
CA LEU A 27 -5.84 1.57 -1.32
C LEU A 27 -5.67 2.54 -0.16
N LEU A 28 -4.90 2.12 0.84
CA LEU A 28 -4.53 2.93 1.98
C LEU A 28 -3.01 3.09 2.00
N ILE A 29 -2.54 4.32 2.23
CA ILE A 29 -1.12 4.60 2.44
C ILE A 29 -0.87 4.96 3.90
N LEU A 30 0.14 4.34 4.49
CA LEU A 30 0.57 4.63 5.85
C LEU A 30 1.34 5.95 5.86
N VAL A 31 0.87 6.93 6.64
CA VAL A 31 1.46 8.27 6.66
C VAL A 31 2.32 8.54 7.90
N ASP A 32 2.19 7.72 8.94
CA ASP A 32 2.94 7.86 10.19
C ASP A 32 3.62 6.54 10.56
N GLY A 33 4.75 6.63 11.27
CA GLY A 33 5.48 5.48 11.77
C GLY A 33 6.66 5.07 10.91
N GLU A 34 7.36 4.02 11.34
CA GLU A 34 8.58 3.58 10.69
C GLU A 34 8.36 3.04 9.27
N ASN A 35 7.15 2.57 8.99
CA ASN A 35 6.81 2.01 7.69
C ASN A 35 5.95 2.96 6.85
N SER A 36 6.00 4.26 7.15
CA SER A 36 5.28 5.26 6.38
C SER A 36 5.65 5.15 4.89
N GLY A 37 4.65 5.30 4.03
CA GLY A 37 4.78 5.08 2.60
C GLY A 37 4.33 3.70 2.12
N GLU A 38 4.14 2.75 3.03
CA GLU A 38 3.63 1.43 2.67
C GLU A 38 2.17 1.51 2.25
N VAL A 39 1.83 0.87 1.14
CA VAL A 39 0.47 0.87 0.58
C VAL A 39 -0.14 -0.51 0.74
N PHE A 40 -1.39 -0.53 1.18
CA PHE A 40 -2.19 -1.74 1.36
C PHE A 40 -3.47 -1.65 0.56
N ARG A 41 -3.94 -2.79 0.09
CA ARG A 41 -5.28 -2.94 -0.47
C ARG A 41 -6.17 -3.55 0.60
N THR A 42 -7.32 -2.94 0.87
CA THR A 42 -8.23 -3.44 1.91
C THR A 42 -8.94 -4.71 1.43
N PRO A 43 -8.85 -5.82 2.18
CA PRO A 43 -9.53 -7.06 1.81
C PRO A 43 -11.03 -7.02 2.12
N ILE A 44 -11.43 -6.21 3.11
CA ILE A 44 -12.83 -6.05 3.52
C ILE A 44 -13.11 -4.56 3.76
N GLU A 45 -14.38 -4.20 3.82
CA GLU A 45 -14.76 -2.87 4.29
C GLU A 45 -14.47 -2.69 5.78
N GLY A 46 -14.26 -1.48 6.22
CA GLY A 46 -14.00 -1.20 7.61
C GLY A 46 -13.74 0.28 7.87
N TYR A 47 -13.14 0.55 9.03
CA TYR A 47 -12.81 1.90 9.46
C TYR A 47 -11.30 2.04 9.62
N GLN A 48 -10.75 3.11 9.05
CA GLN A 48 -9.33 3.43 9.18
C GLN A 48 -9.09 4.44 10.29
N GLY A 49 -7.91 4.36 10.92
CA GLY A 49 -7.44 5.37 11.86
C GLY A 49 -6.69 6.51 11.19
N SER A 50 -6.16 7.41 12.02
CA SER A 50 -5.46 8.62 11.55
C SER A 50 -4.09 8.34 10.92
N THR A 51 -3.54 7.14 11.08
CA THR A 51 -2.23 6.78 10.51
C THR A 51 -2.30 6.46 9.02
N PHE A 52 -3.50 6.35 8.48
CA PHE A 52 -3.72 6.05 7.06
C PHE A 52 -4.37 7.22 6.34
N LYS A 53 -4.07 7.31 5.04
CA LYS A 53 -4.82 8.11 4.08
C LYS A 53 -5.28 7.21 2.95
N GLN A 54 -6.49 7.44 2.46
CA GLN A 54 -7.01 6.70 1.32
C GLN A 54 -6.51 7.33 0.02
N LEU A 55 -6.06 6.48 -0.91
CA LEU A 55 -5.71 6.89 -2.26
C LEU A 55 -6.91 6.69 -3.17
N HIS A 56 -7.36 7.76 -3.80
CA HIS A 56 -8.48 7.73 -4.73
C HIS A 56 -7.96 7.62 -6.16
N LEU A 57 -8.41 6.59 -6.87
CA LEU A 57 -7.95 6.29 -8.21
C LEU A 57 -9.00 6.68 -9.24
N ASN A 58 -8.55 7.14 -10.40
CA ASN A 58 -9.46 7.26 -11.53
C ASN A 58 -9.63 5.87 -12.21
N LYS A 59 -10.61 5.77 -13.08
CA LYS A 59 -10.98 4.50 -13.73
C LYS A 59 -9.91 3.93 -14.67
N ASN A 60 -8.92 4.72 -15.06
CA ASN A 60 -7.86 4.29 -15.97
C ASN A 60 -6.65 3.72 -15.23
N MET A 61 -6.70 3.68 -13.90
CA MET A 61 -5.62 3.20 -13.05
C MET A 61 -5.98 1.86 -12.43
N CYS A 62 -5.13 0.86 -12.64
CA CYS A 62 -5.23 -0.42 -11.95
C CYS A 62 -4.71 -0.27 -10.53
N ALA A 63 -5.53 -0.61 -9.53
CA ALA A 63 -5.17 -0.44 -8.12
C ALA A 63 -3.90 -1.22 -7.74
N ASP A 64 -3.80 -2.47 -8.17
CA ASP A 64 -2.64 -3.30 -7.86
C ASP A 64 -1.37 -2.79 -8.54
N TYR A 65 -1.49 -2.22 -9.74
CA TYR A 65 -0.36 -1.61 -10.41
C TYR A 65 0.18 -0.42 -9.60
N LEU A 66 -0.70 0.48 -9.17
CA LEU A 66 -0.29 1.63 -8.37
C LEU A 66 0.30 1.20 -7.03
N LEU A 67 -0.28 0.18 -6.39
CA LEU A 67 0.25 -0.38 -5.15
C LEU A 67 1.71 -0.82 -5.32
N TYR A 68 2.02 -1.56 -6.37
CA TYR A 68 3.40 -2.01 -6.62
C TYR A 68 4.33 -0.85 -6.93
N VAL A 69 3.89 0.14 -7.71
CA VAL A 69 4.73 1.30 -8.05
C VAL A 69 5.07 2.11 -6.81
N ILE A 70 4.08 2.40 -5.96
CA ILE A 70 4.33 3.18 -4.74
C ILE A 70 5.22 2.42 -3.78
N ASN A 71 5.00 1.12 -3.60
CA ASN A 71 5.82 0.32 -2.72
C ASN A 71 7.26 0.19 -3.21
N LEU A 72 7.50 0.32 -4.51
CA LEU A 72 8.84 0.39 -5.07
C LEU A 72 9.59 1.64 -4.59
N HIS A 73 8.87 2.75 -4.39
CA HIS A 73 9.45 4.01 -3.90
C HIS A 73 9.41 4.15 -2.38
N ARG A 74 8.93 3.15 -1.68
CA ARG A 74 8.67 3.18 -0.25
C ARG A 74 9.90 3.59 0.58
N LYS A 75 11.08 3.05 0.25
CA LYS A 75 12.31 3.36 0.95
C LYS A 75 12.67 4.85 0.84
N ALA A 76 12.59 5.40 -0.36
CA ALA A 76 12.86 6.81 -0.59
C ALA A 76 11.88 7.72 0.17
N LEU A 77 10.61 7.31 0.26
CA LEU A 77 9.59 8.09 0.98
C LEU A 77 9.85 8.16 2.48
N ARG A 78 10.60 7.20 3.04
CA ARG A 78 10.93 7.15 4.46
C ARG A 78 12.28 7.74 4.83
N GLU A 79 13.19 7.91 3.88
CA GLU A 79 14.59 8.19 4.17
C GLU A 79 14.87 9.60 4.68
N ASN A 80 13.90 10.50 4.68
CA ASN A 80 14.10 11.88 5.14
C ASN A 80 13.73 12.04 6.62
N LYS A 81 14.28 11.17 7.49
CA LYS A 81 14.14 11.32 8.93
C LYS A 81 15.00 12.48 9.42
N ILE A 82 14.42 13.34 10.24
CA ILE A 82 15.15 14.38 10.95
C ILE A 82 15.09 14.07 12.44
N GLY A 83 16.23 13.72 13.05
CA GLY A 83 16.35 13.47 14.47
C GLY A 83 15.66 12.19 14.92
N SER A 84 15.24 12.17 16.19
CA SER A 84 14.60 11.01 16.84
C SER A 84 13.07 11.00 16.70
N ALA A 85 12.52 11.86 15.86
CA ALA A 85 11.09 11.95 15.66
C ALA A 85 10.53 10.69 15.00
N ILE A 86 9.26 10.38 15.28
CA ILE A 86 8.54 9.32 14.59
C ILE A 86 8.50 9.66 13.10
N PRO A 87 8.92 8.73 12.22
CA PRO A 87 8.92 9.01 10.78
C PRO A 87 7.50 9.28 10.26
N HIS A 88 7.40 10.26 9.42
CA HIS A 88 6.17 10.56 8.69
C HIS A 88 6.40 10.40 7.20
N LEU A 89 5.32 10.17 6.46
CA LEU A 89 5.38 10.16 5.02
C LEU A 89 5.84 11.52 4.51
N ASN A 90 6.86 11.53 3.65
CA ASN A 90 7.28 12.75 2.97
C ASN A 90 6.26 13.07 1.87
N LYS A 91 5.29 13.91 2.20
CA LYS A 91 4.19 14.26 1.29
C LYS A 91 4.66 14.97 0.04
N LYS A 92 5.69 15.81 0.17
CA LYS A 92 6.26 16.54 -0.96
C LYS A 92 6.92 15.58 -1.95
N LEU A 93 7.71 14.64 -1.44
CA LEU A 93 8.34 13.61 -2.26
C LEU A 93 7.31 12.68 -2.88
N PHE A 94 6.29 12.30 -2.10
CA PHE A 94 5.21 11.45 -2.60
C PHE A 94 4.50 12.10 -3.79
N LYS A 95 4.20 13.40 -3.71
CA LYS A 95 3.57 14.13 -4.81
C LYS A 95 4.48 14.29 -6.03
N ALA A 96 5.79 14.22 -5.84
CA ALA A 96 6.78 14.34 -6.91
C ALA A 96 7.05 13.03 -7.63
N ILE A 97 6.57 11.89 -7.12
CA ILE A 97 6.76 10.60 -7.78
C ILE A 97 6.06 10.61 -9.13
N GLU A 98 6.83 10.37 -10.17
CA GLU A 98 6.29 10.18 -11.51
C GLU A 98 5.95 8.70 -11.70
N VAL A 99 4.66 8.43 -11.93
CA VAL A 99 4.18 7.08 -12.17
C VAL A 99 4.01 6.90 -13.66
N PRO A 100 4.78 6.00 -14.30
CA PRO A 100 4.52 5.66 -15.69
C PRO A 100 3.14 5.00 -15.77
N VAL A 101 2.27 5.54 -16.62
CA VAL A 101 0.88 5.06 -16.73
C VAL A 101 0.65 4.51 -18.14
N PRO A 102 0.97 3.22 -18.36
CA PRO A 102 0.63 2.57 -19.62
C PRO A 102 -0.91 2.36 -19.72
N PRO A 103 -1.43 1.96 -20.87
CA PRO A 103 -2.84 1.62 -20.98
C PRO A 103 -3.27 0.58 -19.94
N TYR A 104 -4.52 0.64 -19.52
CA TYR A 104 -5.03 -0.22 -18.42
C TYR A 104 -4.70 -1.70 -18.63
N ASN A 105 -4.87 -2.21 -19.84
CA ASN A 105 -4.58 -3.63 -20.13
C ASN A 105 -3.10 -3.99 -19.94
N GLU A 106 -2.20 -3.05 -20.19
CA GLU A 106 -0.78 -3.24 -19.91
C GLU A 106 -0.50 -3.26 -18.41
N GLN A 107 -1.17 -2.40 -17.66
CA GLN A 107 -1.06 -2.41 -16.19
C GLN A 107 -1.47 -3.77 -15.64
N VAL A 108 -2.57 -4.32 -16.10
CA VAL A 108 -3.06 -5.65 -15.70
C VAL A 108 -2.04 -6.74 -16.02
N ARG A 109 -1.43 -6.69 -17.20
CA ARG A 109 -0.40 -7.66 -17.60
C ARG A 109 0.85 -7.56 -16.72
N ILE A 110 1.28 -6.35 -16.40
CA ILE A 110 2.44 -6.13 -15.52
C ILE A 110 2.15 -6.72 -14.13
N VAL A 111 0.98 -6.46 -13.58
CA VAL A 111 0.58 -7.02 -12.28
C VAL A 111 0.56 -8.54 -12.32
N ALA A 112 0.01 -9.14 -13.36
CA ALA A 112 -0.01 -10.60 -13.51
C ALA A 112 1.40 -11.18 -13.57
N ALA A 113 2.32 -10.52 -14.27
CA ALA A 113 3.73 -10.95 -14.35
C ALA A 113 4.42 -10.87 -12.99
N ILE A 114 4.18 -9.79 -12.23
CA ILE A 114 4.73 -9.62 -10.88
C ILE A 114 4.20 -10.72 -9.96
N ASN A 115 2.89 -10.96 -9.95
CA ASN A 115 2.29 -11.98 -9.11
C ASN A 115 2.82 -13.39 -9.44
N SER A 116 2.99 -13.69 -10.73
CA SER A 116 3.57 -14.95 -11.18
C SER A 116 5.01 -15.12 -10.70
N ALA A 117 5.82 -14.06 -10.78
CA ALA A 117 7.21 -14.10 -10.33
C ALA A 117 7.29 -14.28 -8.81
N LEU A 118 6.43 -13.59 -8.04
CA LEU A 118 6.37 -13.74 -6.59
C LEU A 118 5.96 -15.15 -6.18
N ASN A 119 4.98 -15.73 -6.86
CA ASN A 119 4.54 -17.10 -6.58
C ASN A 119 5.65 -18.13 -6.86
N ARG A 120 6.43 -17.94 -7.92
CA ARG A 120 7.58 -18.79 -8.22
C ARG A 120 8.67 -18.66 -7.17
N LEU A 121 8.92 -17.43 -6.71
CA LEU A 121 9.91 -17.20 -5.65
C LEU A 121 9.50 -17.89 -4.36
N ASP A 122 8.23 -17.77 -3.97
CA ASP A 122 7.69 -18.42 -2.78
C ASP A 122 7.84 -19.95 -2.88
N ALA A 123 7.55 -20.55 -4.04
CA ALA A 123 7.70 -21.98 -4.27
C ALA A 123 9.17 -22.41 -4.14
N ILE A 124 10.11 -21.62 -4.64
CA ILE A 124 11.54 -21.89 -4.49
C ILE A 124 11.96 -21.84 -3.02
N MET A 125 11.49 -20.83 -2.28
CA MET A 125 11.82 -20.67 -0.87
C MET A 125 11.26 -21.79 0.00
N GLU A 126 10.07 -22.31 -0.33
CA GLU A 126 9.47 -23.43 0.39
C GLU A 126 10.28 -24.72 0.26
N ASN A 127 11.06 -24.87 -0.81
CA ASN A 127 11.86 -26.06 -1.08
C ASN A 127 13.31 -25.94 -0.60
N LEU A 128 13.66 -24.84 0.06
CA LEU A 128 14.96 -24.68 0.70
C LEU A 128 14.95 -25.30 2.13
#